data_080a3de15d36bd4d41c0d8e9b8725ff4
#
_entry.id   080a3de15d36bd4d41c0d8e9b8725ff4
#
_cell.length_a   1.000
_cell.length_b   1.000
_cell.length_c   1.000
_cell.angle_alpha   90.00
_cell.angle_beta   90.00
_cell.angle_gamma   90.00
#
_symmetry.space_group_name_H-M   'P 1'
#
loop_
_entity.id
_entity.type
_entity.pdbx_description
1 polymer ?
#
loop_
_entity_poly.entity_id
_entity_poly.type
_entity_poly.pdbx_seq_one_letter_code
_entity_poly.pdbx_strand_id
1 'polypeptide(L)'
;MSKKITEKVTWVGKVDWELTHFHGDELSTFKGSSYNSYLIRDKKTVLIDTVWGPYDREFVARLKEVVDLNTIDAIIMQHNESDHSGALPELMREIPDVPIYCTAKGKAIIQGHYHQDWNFVTVKTGDKLEIGDSTLTFIEAPMLHWPDTMFT
;
A
#
# COMPACT_ATOMS: atom_id res chain seq x y z
N MET A 1 -0.18 2.72 15.98
CA MET A 1 1.27 2.72 16.39
C MET A 1 2.10 2.55 15.13
N SER A 2 3.07 3.43 14.89
CA SER A 2 4.05 3.28 13.81
C SER A 2 5.35 2.71 14.38
N LYS A 3 6.15 2.03 13.55
CA LYS A 3 7.40 1.41 14.00
C LYS A 3 8.52 1.71 13.00
N LYS A 4 9.57 2.39 13.45
CA LYS A 4 10.78 2.59 12.66
C LYS A 4 11.48 1.25 12.42
N ILE A 5 11.71 0.89 11.16
CA ILE A 5 12.39 -0.34 10.75
C ILE A 5 13.85 -0.04 10.42
N THR A 6 14.09 1.02 9.63
CA THR A 6 15.41 1.54 9.34
C THR A 6 15.39 3.07 9.44
N GLU A 7 16.49 3.75 9.14
CA GLU A 7 16.52 5.22 9.10
C GLU A 7 15.54 5.79 8.07
N LYS A 8 15.32 5.10 6.96
CA LYS A 8 14.45 5.54 5.87
C LYS A 8 13.08 4.87 5.87
N VAL A 9 12.89 3.72 6.52
CA VAL A 9 11.67 2.90 6.43
C VAL A 9 10.93 2.85 7.76
N THR A 10 9.68 3.25 7.75
CA THR A 10 8.76 3.18 8.89
C THR A 10 7.56 2.30 8.54
N TRP A 11 7.28 1.29 9.33
CA TRP A 11 6.02 0.55 9.24
C TRP A 11 4.87 1.42 9.79
N VAL A 12 3.81 1.55 9.00
CA VAL A 12 2.63 2.36 9.30
C VAL A 12 1.32 1.57 9.20
N GLY A 13 1.42 0.26 9.06
CA GLY A 13 0.30 -0.66 8.94
C GLY A 13 -0.57 -0.79 10.18
N LYS A 14 -1.41 -1.81 10.23
CA LYS A 14 -2.34 -2.11 11.33
C LYS A 14 -2.09 -3.53 11.85
N VAL A 15 -2.06 -3.69 13.17
CA VAL A 15 -2.22 -4.99 13.83
C VAL A 15 -3.68 -5.15 14.20
N ASP A 16 -4.29 -6.22 13.76
CA ASP A 16 -5.67 -6.59 14.04
C ASP A 16 -5.69 -7.80 14.97
N TRP A 17 -5.88 -7.53 16.26
CA TRP A 17 -5.93 -8.56 17.31
C TRP A 17 -7.29 -9.28 17.37
N GLU A 18 -8.32 -8.71 16.73
CA GLU A 18 -9.69 -9.20 16.79
C GLU A 18 -10.02 -10.17 15.66
N LEU A 19 -9.20 -10.20 14.62
CA LEU A 19 -9.37 -11.13 13.52
C LEU A 19 -9.09 -12.56 13.97
N THR A 20 -10.11 -13.38 14.04
CA THR A 20 -10.02 -14.79 14.47
C THR A 20 -9.92 -15.77 13.32
N HIS A 21 -10.36 -15.36 12.12
CA HIS A 21 -10.34 -16.16 10.90
C HIS A 21 -10.03 -15.27 9.70
N PHE A 22 -9.32 -15.81 8.72
CA PHE A 22 -8.98 -15.15 7.46
C PHE A 22 -9.38 -16.04 6.27
N HIS A 23 -9.79 -15.46 5.16
CA HIS A 23 -10.42 -16.16 4.03
C HIS A 23 -11.64 -16.99 4.47
N GLY A 24 -12.61 -16.33 5.09
CA GLY A 24 -13.73 -17.02 5.73
C GLY A 24 -13.25 -17.85 6.92
N ASP A 25 -13.54 -19.13 6.94
CA ASP A 25 -13.15 -20.04 8.02
C ASP A 25 -11.92 -20.90 7.70
N GLU A 26 -11.25 -20.64 6.57
CA GLU A 26 -10.14 -21.50 6.11
C GLU A 26 -8.87 -21.37 6.97
N LEU A 27 -8.58 -20.15 7.44
CA LEU A 27 -7.37 -19.87 8.21
C LEU A 27 -7.71 -19.32 9.59
N SER A 28 -7.34 -20.03 10.64
CA SER A 28 -7.47 -19.56 12.03
C SER A 28 -6.34 -18.60 12.38
N THR A 29 -6.69 -17.44 12.95
CA THR A 29 -5.75 -16.39 13.34
C THR A 29 -5.83 -16.12 14.85
N PHE A 30 -5.46 -17.12 15.65
CA PHE A 30 -5.57 -17.06 17.14
C PHE A 30 -4.83 -15.88 17.79
N LYS A 31 -3.92 -15.24 17.09
CA LYS A 31 -3.16 -14.08 17.56
C LYS A 31 -3.43 -12.84 16.70
N GLY A 32 -4.55 -12.83 15.96
CA GLY A 32 -4.85 -11.78 15.02
C GLY A 32 -4.01 -11.83 13.75
N SER A 33 -3.99 -10.73 13.03
CA SER A 33 -3.22 -10.53 11.80
C SER A 33 -2.58 -9.15 11.76
N SER A 34 -1.81 -8.87 10.71
CA SER A 34 -1.28 -7.54 10.42
C SER A 34 -1.49 -7.19 8.96
N TYR A 35 -1.91 -5.97 8.71
CA TYR A 35 -1.95 -5.36 7.38
C TYR A 35 -0.73 -4.47 7.26
N ASN A 36 0.16 -4.80 6.34
CA ASN A 36 1.48 -4.19 6.29
C ASN A 36 1.52 -3.05 5.27
N SER A 37 1.83 -1.87 5.75
CA SER A 37 2.10 -0.68 4.95
C SER A 37 3.37 -0.03 5.44
N TYR A 38 4.15 0.53 4.52
CA TYR A 38 5.46 1.12 4.82
C TYR A 38 5.59 2.51 4.22
N LEU A 39 6.12 3.42 5.00
CA LEU A 39 6.52 4.75 4.56
C LEU A 39 8.03 4.78 4.36
N ILE A 40 8.46 5.07 3.14
CA ILE A 40 9.89 5.22 2.79
C ILE A 40 10.16 6.70 2.63
N ARG A 41 11.15 7.22 3.36
CA ARG A 41 11.57 8.62 3.32
C ARG A 41 13.01 8.73 2.84
N ASP A 42 13.17 9.42 1.74
CA ASP A 42 14.44 9.88 1.21
C ASP A 42 14.25 11.34 0.78
N LYS A 43 14.76 11.78 -0.37
CA LYS A 43 14.41 13.10 -0.94
C LYS A 43 12.94 13.15 -1.38
N LYS A 44 12.38 11.99 -1.74
CA LYS A 44 10.94 11.77 -1.92
C LYS A 44 10.38 10.86 -0.85
N THR A 45 9.10 11.03 -0.57
CA THR A 45 8.35 10.20 0.37
C THR A 45 7.44 9.26 -0.41
N VAL A 46 7.56 7.96 -0.18
CA VAL A 46 6.78 6.92 -0.87
C VAL A 46 6.04 6.06 0.15
N LEU A 47 4.75 5.84 -0.10
CA LEU A 47 3.94 4.91 0.66
C LEU A 47 3.81 3.58 -0.10
N ILE A 48 4.06 2.47 0.58
CA ILE A 48 3.88 1.11 0.05
C ILE A 48 2.65 0.49 0.67
N ASP A 49 1.66 0.12 -0.15
CA ASP A 49 0.37 -0.45 0.22
C ASP A 49 -0.40 0.37 1.27
N THR A 50 -1.61 -0.06 1.57
CA THR A 50 -2.45 0.48 2.64
C THR A 50 -2.85 -0.63 3.60
N VAL A 51 -4.06 -0.58 4.17
CA VAL A 51 -4.61 -1.57 5.09
C VAL A 51 -6.03 -1.93 4.70
N TRP A 52 -6.62 -2.91 5.38
CA TRP A 52 -7.99 -3.35 5.18
C TRP A 52 -9.01 -2.24 5.41
N GLY A 53 -10.05 -2.19 4.56
CA GLY A 53 -11.04 -1.11 4.50
C GLY A 53 -11.70 -0.70 5.82
N PRO A 54 -12.10 -1.62 6.71
CA PRO A 54 -12.64 -1.25 8.02
C PRO A 54 -11.74 -0.37 8.88
N TYR A 55 -10.44 -0.31 8.58
CA TYR A 55 -9.46 0.51 9.29
C TYR A 55 -9.00 1.75 8.49
N ASP A 56 -9.67 2.10 7.40
CA ASP A 56 -9.28 3.17 6.47
C ASP A 56 -9.07 4.52 7.14
N ARG A 57 -10.05 4.98 7.93
CA ARG A 57 -10.00 6.25 8.66
C ARG A 57 -8.93 6.25 9.76
N GLU A 58 -8.81 5.13 10.47
CA GLU A 58 -7.77 4.97 11.49
C GLU A 58 -6.38 5.03 10.85
N PHE A 59 -6.21 4.38 9.70
CA PHE A 59 -4.98 4.38 8.95
C PHE A 59 -4.58 5.79 8.50
N VAL A 60 -5.50 6.51 7.85
CA VAL A 60 -5.26 7.88 7.37
C VAL A 60 -4.98 8.83 8.54
N ALA A 61 -5.74 8.74 9.64
CA ALA A 61 -5.50 9.57 10.83
C ALA A 61 -4.10 9.32 11.42
N ARG A 62 -3.69 8.06 11.55
CA ARG A 62 -2.35 7.72 12.06
C ARG A 62 -1.23 8.11 11.09
N LEU A 63 -1.47 8.02 9.79
CA LEU A 63 -0.51 8.44 8.80
C LEU A 63 -0.23 9.95 8.91
N LYS A 64 -1.27 10.77 9.17
CA LYS A 64 -1.15 12.21 9.45
C LYS A 64 -0.30 12.54 10.69
N GLU A 65 -0.24 11.65 11.67
CA GLU A 65 0.64 11.83 12.86
C GLU A 65 2.12 11.60 12.51
N VAL A 66 2.40 10.88 11.42
CA VAL A 66 3.75 10.45 11.04
C VAL A 66 4.30 11.31 9.90
N VAL A 67 3.45 11.78 9.00
CA VAL A 67 3.83 12.52 7.79
C VAL A 67 2.75 13.52 7.42
N ASP A 68 3.14 14.67 6.87
CA ASP A 68 2.20 15.52 6.13
C ASP A 68 1.85 14.80 4.83
N LEU A 69 0.57 14.44 4.64
CA LEU A 69 0.10 13.69 3.48
C LEU A 69 0.44 14.39 2.15
N ASN A 70 0.47 15.73 2.13
CA ASN A 70 0.81 16.49 0.94
C ASN A 70 2.28 16.34 0.52
N THR A 71 3.11 15.75 1.36
CA THR A 71 4.52 15.44 1.04
C THR A 71 4.74 14.03 0.53
N ILE A 72 3.68 13.25 0.35
CA ILE A 72 3.77 11.93 -0.26
C ILE A 72 3.85 12.11 -1.77
N ASP A 73 4.98 11.72 -2.35
CA ASP A 73 5.27 11.86 -3.77
C ASP A 73 4.73 10.70 -4.62
N ALA A 74 4.53 9.54 -4.01
CA ALA A 74 4.02 8.35 -4.69
C ALA A 74 3.40 7.35 -3.71
N ILE A 75 2.41 6.61 -4.22
CA ILE A 75 1.88 5.39 -3.58
C ILE A 75 2.27 4.22 -4.48
N ILE A 76 2.77 3.13 -3.91
CA ILE A 76 3.07 1.89 -4.63
C ILE A 76 2.13 0.81 -4.12
N MET A 77 1.32 0.24 -5.02
CA MET A 77 0.43 -0.87 -4.70
C MET A 77 1.06 -2.16 -5.21
N GLN A 78 1.63 -2.95 -4.29
CA GLN A 78 2.31 -4.20 -4.63
C GLN A 78 1.34 -5.34 -4.90
N HIS A 79 0.16 -5.26 -4.25
CA HIS A 79 -0.92 -6.21 -4.38
C HIS A 79 -2.24 -5.50 -4.05
N ASN A 80 -3.34 -5.88 -4.71
CA ASN A 80 -4.58 -5.10 -4.65
C ASN A 80 -5.75 -5.84 -3.98
N GLU A 81 -5.49 -6.91 -3.25
CA GLU A 81 -6.47 -7.50 -2.34
C GLU A 81 -6.89 -6.48 -1.27
N SER A 82 -8.10 -6.62 -0.74
CA SER A 82 -8.71 -5.60 0.12
C SER A 82 -7.94 -5.30 1.41
N ASP A 83 -7.13 -6.25 1.89
CA ASP A 83 -6.27 -6.07 3.06
C ASP A 83 -5.01 -5.23 2.77
N HIS A 84 -4.68 -5.02 1.49
CA HIS A 84 -3.64 -4.11 1.00
C HIS A 84 -4.19 -2.81 0.46
N SER A 85 -5.33 -2.85 -0.26
CA SER A 85 -5.87 -1.70 -0.99
C SER A 85 -7.06 -1.02 -0.31
N GLY A 86 -7.60 -1.61 0.76
CA GLY A 86 -8.89 -1.19 1.33
C GLY A 86 -8.94 0.24 1.84
N ALA A 87 -7.83 0.80 2.34
CA ALA A 87 -7.78 2.19 2.79
C ALA A 87 -7.40 3.18 1.66
N LEU A 88 -7.11 2.71 0.46
CA LEU A 88 -6.74 3.57 -0.67
C LEU A 88 -7.82 4.61 -1.01
N PRO A 89 -9.13 4.27 -1.06
CA PRO A 89 -10.17 5.28 -1.36
C PRO A 89 -10.21 6.43 -0.35
N GLU A 90 -10.05 6.14 0.94
CA GLU A 90 -10.04 7.18 1.97
C GLU A 90 -8.78 8.05 1.88
N LEU A 91 -7.63 7.45 1.62
CA LEU A 91 -6.37 8.16 1.43
C LEU A 91 -6.44 9.08 0.18
N MET A 92 -6.99 8.60 -0.92
CA MET A 92 -7.11 9.36 -2.17
C MET A 92 -8.13 10.51 -2.10
N ARG A 93 -8.99 10.57 -1.09
CA ARG A 93 -9.79 11.78 -0.81
C ARG A 93 -8.96 12.93 -0.26
N GLU A 94 -7.90 12.61 0.46
CA GLU A 94 -7.00 13.60 1.07
C GLU A 94 -5.93 14.08 0.07
N ILE A 95 -5.43 13.17 -0.77
CA ILE A 95 -4.33 13.43 -1.71
C ILE A 95 -4.66 12.91 -3.12
N PRO A 96 -5.69 13.44 -3.80
CA PRO A 96 -6.26 12.88 -5.02
C PRO A 96 -5.31 12.83 -6.23
N ASP A 97 -4.29 13.66 -6.25
CA ASP A 97 -3.39 13.82 -7.41
C ASP A 97 -2.10 12.97 -7.30
N VAL A 98 -1.88 12.32 -6.15
CA VAL A 98 -0.66 11.53 -5.94
C VAL A 98 -0.63 10.33 -6.90
N PRO A 99 0.48 10.10 -7.62
CA PRO A 99 0.59 8.97 -8.53
C PRO A 99 0.62 7.63 -7.80
N ILE A 100 -0.17 6.68 -8.32
CA ILE A 100 -0.24 5.30 -7.84
C ILE A 100 0.52 4.40 -8.82
N TYR A 101 1.65 3.86 -8.37
CA TYR A 101 2.46 2.91 -9.13
C TYR A 101 1.95 1.49 -8.87
N CYS A 102 1.61 0.78 -9.92
CA CYS A 102 1.14 -0.61 -9.87
C CYS A 102 1.38 -1.31 -11.19
N THR A 103 1.22 -2.64 -11.24
CA THR A 103 1.23 -3.36 -12.50
C THR A 103 0.02 -3.00 -13.37
N ALA A 104 0.05 -3.30 -14.65
CA ALA A 104 -1.12 -3.12 -15.53
C ALA A 104 -2.34 -3.92 -15.04
N LYS A 105 -2.12 -5.10 -14.47
CA LYS A 105 -3.16 -5.90 -13.82
C LYS A 105 -3.68 -5.25 -12.55
N GLY A 106 -2.78 -4.71 -11.73
CA GLY A 106 -3.13 -3.97 -10.52
C GLY A 106 -4.02 -2.78 -10.81
N LYS A 107 -3.69 -1.98 -11.84
CA LYS A 107 -4.56 -0.89 -12.30
C LYS A 107 -5.96 -1.39 -12.65
N ALA A 108 -6.06 -2.45 -13.44
CA ALA A 108 -7.37 -2.99 -13.86
C ALA A 108 -8.19 -3.49 -12.66
N ILE A 109 -7.55 -4.12 -11.67
CA ILE A 109 -8.21 -4.59 -10.44
C ILE A 109 -8.71 -3.40 -9.60
N ILE A 110 -7.87 -2.40 -9.35
CA ILE A 110 -8.24 -1.21 -8.57
C ILE A 110 -9.41 -0.47 -9.25
N GLN A 111 -9.31 -0.22 -10.55
CA GLN A 111 -10.37 0.44 -11.31
C GLN A 111 -11.68 -0.36 -11.29
N GLY A 112 -11.60 -1.69 -11.48
CA GLY A 112 -12.77 -2.57 -11.45
C GLY A 112 -13.42 -2.65 -10.07
N HIS A 113 -12.64 -2.58 -8.98
CA HIS A 113 -13.14 -2.70 -7.61
C HIS A 113 -13.69 -1.38 -7.06
N TYR A 114 -12.95 -0.28 -7.23
CA TYR A 114 -13.30 1.03 -6.65
C TYR A 114 -14.01 1.97 -7.61
N HIS A 115 -14.05 1.65 -8.91
CA HIS A 115 -14.65 2.48 -9.96
C HIS A 115 -14.09 3.91 -10.00
N GLN A 116 -12.77 4.02 -9.78
CA GLN A 116 -12.04 5.29 -9.75
C GLN A 116 -10.95 5.30 -10.82
N ASP A 117 -10.76 6.46 -11.42
CA ASP A 117 -9.69 6.71 -12.40
C ASP A 117 -8.67 7.69 -11.80
N TRP A 118 -7.95 7.21 -10.77
CA TRP A 118 -6.87 7.95 -10.14
C TRP A 118 -5.64 8.07 -11.06
N ASN A 119 -4.64 8.82 -10.62
CA ASN A 119 -3.40 9.02 -11.37
C ASN A 119 -2.51 7.76 -11.35
N PHE A 120 -2.84 6.78 -12.19
CA PHE A 120 -2.10 5.52 -12.27
C PHE A 120 -0.85 5.62 -13.14
N VAL A 121 0.27 5.13 -12.63
CA VAL A 121 1.52 4.90 -13.34
C VAL A 121 1.76 3.39 -13.41
N THR A 122 1.60 2.81 -14.59
CA THR A 122 1.84 1.37 -14.75
C THR A 122 3.32 1.06 -14.90
N VAL A 123 3.78 0.06 -14.14
CA VAL A 123 5.16 -0.40 -14.11
C VAL A 123 5.29 -1.88 -14.45
N LYS A 124 6.49 -2.28 -14.86
CA LYS A 124 6.88 -3.66 -15.18
C LYS A 124 8.24 -3.98 -14.59
N THR A 125 8.60 -5.25 -14.63
CA THR A 125 9.92 -5.72 -14.17
C THR A 125 11.06 -4.93 -14.81
N GLY A 126 11.94 -4.40 -13.96
CA GLY A 126 13.10 -3.62 -14.35
C GLY A 126 12.88 -2.11 -14.38
N ASP A 127 11.63 -1.64 -14.35
CA ASP A 127 11.35 -0.20 -14.20
C ASP A 127 11.85 0.29 -12.83
N LYS A 128 12.19 1.59 -12.75
CA LYS A 128 12.78 2.18 -11.56
C LYS A 128 12.13 3.49 -11.19
N LEU A 129 12.05 3.76 -9.90
CA LEU A 129 11.66 5.04 -9.33
C LEU A 129 12.80 5.57 -8.46
N GLU A 130 13.43 6.63 -8.91
CA GLU A 130 14.46 7.35 -8.15
C GLU A 130 13.76 8.22 -7.08
N ILE A 131 14.13 8.00 -5.81
CA ILE A 131 13.54 8.71 -4.67
C ILE A 131 14.55 9.58 -3.91
N GLY A 132 15.74 9.68 -4.43
CA GLY A 132 16.85 10.43 -3.85
C GLY A 132 18.15 9.64 -3.91
N ASP A 133 18.69 9.28 -2.77
CA ASP A 133 19.89 8.43 -2.69
C ASP A 133 19.54 6.95 -2.84
N SER A 134 18.24 6.62 -2.85
CA SER A 134 17.69 5.27 -3.03
C SER A 134 16.93 5.17 -4.35
N THR A 135 16.93 3.97 -4.92
CA THR A 135 16.22 3.61 -6.12
C THR A 135 15.30 2.44 -5.81
N LEU A 136 14.01 2.57 -6.10
CA LEU A 136 13.04 1.49 -6.02
C LEU A 136 12.97 0.80 -7.39
N THR A 137 13.16 -0.51 -7.43
CA THR A 137 13.11 -1.32 -8.65
C THR A 137 11.91 -2.24 -8.60
N PHE A 138 11.06 -2.19 -9.61
CA PHE A 138 9.85 -3.00 -9.69
C PHE A 138 10.11 -4.39 -10.28
N ILE A 139 9.49 -5.41 -9.69
CA ILE A 139 9.59 -6.80 -10.13
C ILE A 139 8.18 -7.39 -10.14
N GLU A 140 7.61 -7.61 -11.31
CA GLU A 140 6.34 -8.32 -11.44
C GLU A 140 6.52 -9.79 -11.05
N ALA A 141 5.59 -10.31 -10.27
CA ALA A 141 5.55 -11.71 -9.85
C ALA A 141 4.12 -12.27 -10.00
N PRO A 142 3.56 -12.28 -11.22
CA PRO A 142 2.19 -12.68 -11.46
C PRO A 142 1.93 -14.09 -10.97
N MET A 143 0.80 -14.30 -10.30
CA MET A 143 0.38 -15.58 -9.69
C MET A 143 1.26 -16.07 -8.53
N LEU A 144 2.22 -15.28 -8.11
CA LEU A 144 2.86 -15.52 -6.81
C LEU A 144 1.99 -14.91 -5.72
N HIS A 145 0.85 -15.50 -5.56
CA HIS A 145 -0.40 -15.24 -4.89
C HIS A 145 -1.50 -14.72 -5.86
N TRP A 146 -1.45 -13.52 -6.39
CA TRP A 146 -2.46 -12.94 -7.30
C TRP A 146 -1.86 -12.52 -8.66
N PRO A 147 -2.73 -12.30 -9.70
CA PRO A 147 -2.27 -11.91 -11.03
C PRO A 147 -1.52 -10.58 -11.10
N ASP A 148 -1.74 -9.71 -10.13
CA ASP A 148 -1.21 -8.34 -10.04
C ASP A 148 0.01 -8.21 -9.13
N THR A 149 0.40 -9.28 -8.45
CA THR A 149 1.49 -9.25 -7.46
C THR A 149 2.79 -8.73 -8.06
N MET A 150 3.42 -7.80 -7.36
CA MET A 150 4.78 -7.33 -7.64
C MET A 150 5.56 -7.09 -6.34
N PHE A 151 6.84 -6.91 -6.46
CA PHE A 151 7.77 -6.51 -5.40
C PHE A 151 8.48 -5.21 -5.80
N THR A 152 8.88 -4.49 -4.79
CA THR A 152 9.67 -3.28 -4.94
C THR A 152 10.84 -3.27 -3.97
#